data_82572a81006fd74d63aa8b0e5ff668a3
#
_entry.id   82572a81006fd74d63aa8b0e5ff668a3
#
_cell.length_a   1.000
_cell.length_b   1.000
_cell.length_c   1.000
_cell.angle_alpha   90.00
_cell.angle_beta   90.00
_cell.angle_gamma   90.00
#
_symmetry.space_group_name_H-M   'P 1'
#
loop_
_entity.id
_entity.type
_entity.pdbx_description
1 polymer ?
#
loop_
_entity_poly.entity_id
_entity_poly.type
_entity_poly.pdbx_seq_one_letter_code
_entity_poly.pdbx_strand_id
1 'polypeptide(L)'
;MNKYRQKLVTFGGGTGQFHLLDGLRDLNETSFITSVASTWDSGGSSGRLRTELGVLPPGDIRRCLLALMEDKEQRKVAQRLFDDRLEEVSGPLRGHSLGNLITARLDNIYRGQDRGIDAERKLFRINAKVLPATLTDVELIAETSSGLKISGETNIDYRVKDKDFDPKDKIVRIYFDSRTDTNEKVIESIRDAHKLIFSPGDLYTSILPHLLVDGVSEAINKSKAKLIIVLNLATKKGETDNFKASDYLKAFSFYLGGGNRIDYLIINDNHLDAEIVETYRNEGQNLVEIDEEKCIKIAPKMKIIKKDVAMYLKNDHLLRHDPVKLAEAILSL
;
A
#
# COMPACT_ATOMS: atom_id res chain seq x y z
N MET A 1 13.99 -4.89 27.42
CA MET A 1 13.49 -3.97 26.41
C MET A 1 12.05 -4.34 26.09
N ASN A 2 11.13 -3.39 25.99
CA ASN A 2 9.75 -3.67 25.63
C ASN A 2 9.71 -4.24 24.21
N LYS A 3 9.16 -5.44 24.03
CA LYS A 3 9.14 -6.21 22.77
C LYS A 3 8.52 -5.42 21.58
N TYR A 4 7.69 -4.43 21.88
CA TYR A 4 6.94 -3.66 20.88
C TYR A 4 7.54 -2.28 20.56
N ARG A 5 8.60 -1.84 21.22
CA ARG A 5 9.25 -0.56 20.93
C ARG A 5 10.27 -0.71 19.79
N GLN A 6 9.81 -0.90 18.57
CA GLN A 6 10.63 -1.04 17.38
C GLN A 6 10.30 0.06 16.37
N LYS A 7 11.33 0.61 15.70
CA LYS A 7 11.14 1.55 14.59
C LYS A 7 10.66 0.75 13.36
N LEU A 8 9.44 1.00 12.96
CA LEU A 8 8.78 0.33 11.84
C LEU A 8 8.62 1.32 10.70
N VAL A 9 8.98 0.91 9.49
CA VAL A 9 8.67 1.63 8.26
C VAL A 9 7.78 0.75 7.39
N THR A 10 6.60 1.25 7.05
CA THR A 10 5.65 0.53 6.21
C THR A 10 5.55 1.20 4.85
N PHE A 11 5.42 0.40 3.80
CA PHE A 11 5.25 0.82 2.41
C PHE A 11 3.93 0.28 1.89
N GLY A 12 3.14 1.13 1.26
CA GLY A 12 1.90 0.73 0.64
C GLY A 12 0.91 1.87 0.42
N GLY A 13 -0.26 1.50 -0.06
CA GLY A 13 -1.40 2.39 -0.29
C GLY A 13 -2.72 1.68 -0.02
N GLY A 14 -3.81 2.41 -0.14
CA GLY A 14 -5.15 1.86 -0.09
C GLY A 14 -5.54 1.20 1.23
N THR A 15 -6.44 0.23 1.12
CA THR A 15 -7.05 -0.46 2.27
C THR A 15 -6.08 -1.39 2.99
N GLY A 16 -5.15 -2.03 2.27
CA GLY A 16 -4.18 -2.95 2.89
C GLY A 16 -3.24 -2.24 3.86
N GLN A 17 -2.72 -1.09 3.46
CA GLN A 17 -1.88 -0.24 4.30
C GLN A 17 -2.67 0.28 5.50
N PHE A 18 -3.94 0.70 5.29
CA PHE A 18 -4.82 1.13 6.37
C PHE A 18 -4.97 0.06 7.46
N HIS A 19 -5.32 -1.18 7.11
CA HIS A 19 -5.48 -2.28 8.07
C HIS A 19 -4.19 -2.63 8.80
N LEU A 20 -3.07 -2.62 8.10
CA LEU A 20 -1.76 -2.84 8.72
C LEU A 20 -1.46 -1.77 9.78
N LEU A 21 -1.65 -0.50 9.44
CA LEU A 21 -1.39 0.62 10.35
C LEU A 21 -2.35 0.64 11.53
N ASP A 22 -3.62 0.29 11.31
CA ASP A 22 -4.64 0.18 12.35
C ASP A 22 -4.22 -0.83 13.45
N GLY A 23 -3.76 -2.00 13.04
CA GLY A 23 -3.25 -3.01 13.98
C GLY A 23 -1.94 -2.61 14.65
N LEU A 24 -0.99 -2.06 13.91
CA LEU A 24 0.29 -1.62 14.46
C LEU A 24 0.13 -0.48 15.46
N ARG A 25 -0.79 0.47 15.22
CA ARG A 25 -1.09 1.55 16.15
C ARG A 25 -1.49 1.04 17.53
N ASP A 26 -2.36 0.03 17.58
CA ASP A 26 -2.88 -0.49 18.82
C ASP A 26 -1.87 -1.34 19.62
N LEU A 27 -0.90 -1.94 18.93
CA LEU A 27 0.10 -2.84 19.51
C LEU A 27 1.51 -2.25 19.65
N ASN A 28 1.78 -1.09 19.06
CA ASN A 28 3.08 -0.43 19.13
C ASN A 28 2.92 1.02 19.57
N GLU A 29 4.00 1.61 20.06
CA GLU A 29 4.05 3.05 20.33
C GLU A 29 4.12 3.79 18.99
N THR A 30 3.11 4.62 18.68
CA THR A 30 2.94 5.20 17.33
C THR A 30 4.10 6.11 16.92
N SER A 31 4.79 6.72 17.89
CA SER A 31 6.00 7.54 17.63
C SER A 31 7.13 6.79 16.92
N PHE A 32 7.09 5.46 16.91
CA PHE A 32 8.06 4.60 16.22
C PHE A 32 7.57 4.09 14.87
N ILE A 33 6.38 4.47 14.44
CA ILE A 33 5.82 4.08 13.14
C ILE A 33 6.06 5.21 12.13
N THR A 34 6.62 4.85 10.97
CA THR A 34 6.70 5.70 9.79
C THR A 34 5.96 4.99 8.65
N SER A 35 4.91 5.58 8.14
CA SER A 35 4.18 5.12 6.97
C SER A 35 4.64 5.87 5.73
N VAL A 36 5.15 5.16 4.74
CA VAL A 36 5.47 5.70 3.41
C VAL A 36 4.28 5.40 2.50
N ALA A 37 3.55 6.44 2.14
CA ALA A 37 2.32 6.35 1.37
C ALA A 37 2.55 6.63 -0.11
N SER A 38 1.79 5.98 -0.99
CA SER A 38 1.81 6.22 -2.43
C SER A 38 1.36 7.63 -2.80
N THR A 39 1.95 8.18 -3.86
CA THR A 39 1.70 9.53 -4.37
C THR A 39 1.47 9.55 -5.88
N TRP A 40 1.03 8.44 -6.47
CA TRP A 40 0.75 8.27 -7.90
C TRP A 40 -0.68 7.82 -8.19
N ASP A 41 -1.60 7.92 -7.21
CA ASP A 41 -3.04 7.69 -7.41
C ASP A 41 -3.58 8.68 -8.45
N SER A 42 -4.16 8.16 -9.51
CA SER A 42 -4.73 8.96 -10.61
C SER A 42 -6.25 8.97 -10.62
N GLY A 43 -6.89 8.34 -9.61
CA GLY A 43 -8.32 8.11 -9.60
C GLY A 43 -9.16 9.03 -8.73
N GLY A 44 -10.44 9.05 -9.02
CA GLY A 44 -11.49 9.64 -8.21
C GLY A 44 -11.20 11.08 -7.76
N SER A 45 -11.35 11.32 -6.47
CA SER A 45 -11.11 12.64 -5.86
C SER A 45 -9.63 13.02 -5.88
N SER A 46 -8.72 12.07 -5.67
CA SER A 46 -7.27 12.32 -5.63
C SER A 46 -6.75 12.78 -7.00
N GLY A 47 -7.09 12.05 -8.07
CA GLY A 47 -6.66 12.41 -9.42
C GLY A 47 -7.20 13.74 -9.89
N ARG A 48 -8.46 14.07 -9.55
CA ARG A 48 -9.04 15.38 -9.87
C ARG A 48 -8.30 16.52 -9.15
N LEU A 49 -8.02 16.38 -7.85
CA LEU A 49 -7.29 17.41 -7.09
C LEU A 49 -5.85 17.57 -7.60
N ARG A 50 -5.21 16.49 -8.00
CA ARG A 50 -3.91 16.52 -8.68
C ARG A 50 -3.97 17.42 -9.92
N THR A 51 -4.95 17.22 -10.80
CA THR A 51 -5.10 17.98 -12.03
C THR A 51 -5.56 19.42 -11.79
N GLU A 52 -6.53 19.64 -10.88
CA GLU A 52 -7.15 20.95 -10.67
C GLU A 52 -6.31 21.89 -9.80
N LEU A 53 -5.59 21.35 -8.81
CA LEU A 53 -4.85 22.15 -7.83
C LEU A 53 -3.33 22.01 -7.95
N GLY A 54 -2.82 21.10 -8.79
CA GLY A 54 -1.38 20.83 -8.92
C GLY A 54 -0.75 20.26 -7.63
N VAL A 55 -1.54 19.55 -6.81
CA VAL A 55 -1.07 18.89 -5.60
C VAL A 55 -0.83 17.42 -5.88
N LEU A 56 0.03 16.76 -5.10
CA LEU A 56 0.15 15.31 -5.16
C LEU A 56 -1.12 14.63 -4.63
N PRO A 57 -1.48 13.43 -5.12
CA PRO A 57 -2.68 12.72 -4.72
C PRO A 57 -2.80 12.54 -3.20
N PRO A 58 -3.83 13.09 -2.54
CA PRO A 58 -3.92 13.07 -1.08
C PRO A 58 -4.53 11.79 -0.49
N GLY A 59 -5.14 10.92 -1.31
CA GLY A 59 -5.99 9.82 -0.83
C GLY A 59 -5.30 8.84 0.11
N ASP A 60 -4.15 8.34 -0.25
CA ASP A 60 -3.42 7.37 0.56
C ASP A 60 -2.75 8.01 1.79
N ILE A 61 -2.26 9.24 1.65
CA ILE A 61 -1.78 10.05 2.78
C ILE A 61 -2.87 10.19 3.85
N ARG A 62 -4.06 10.63 3.43
CA ARG A 62 -5.22 10.78 4.31
C ARG A 62 -5.58 9.48 5.02
N ARG A 63 -5.60 8.35 4.30
CA ARG A 63 -5.89 7.03 4.88
C ARG A 63 -4.85 6.63 5.92
N CYS A 64 -3.57 6.87 5.66
CA CYS A 64 -2.51 6.61 6.63
C CYS A 64 -2.65 7.47 7.89
N LEU A 65 -2.98 8.76 7.73
CA LEU A 65 -3.23 9.64 8.86
C LEU A 65 -4.39 9.16 9.72
N LEU A 66 -5.53 8.81 9.10
CA LEU A 66 -6.69 8.26 9.80
C LEU A 66 -6.37 6.97 10.56
N ALA A 67 -5.67 6.03 9.92
CA ALA A 67 -5.29 4.77 10.53
C ALA A 67 -4.41 4.96 11.79
N LEU A 68 -3.59 6.02 11.81
CA LEU A 68 -2.62 6.30 12.86
C LEU A 68 -3.12 7.25 13.95
N MET A 69 -4.38 7.71 13.88
CA MET A 69 -4.99 8.49 14.97
C MET A 69 -5.16 7.62 16.22
N GLU A 70 -4.56 8.03 17.33
CA GLU A 70 -4.53 7.25 18.56
C GLU A 70 -5.87 7.27 19.31
N ASP A 71 -6.49 8.44 19.42
CA ASP A 71 -7.78 8.59 20.08
C ASP A 71 -8.90 7.93 19.26
N LYS A 72 -9.53 6.91 19.84
CA LYS A 72 -10.55 6.09 19.16
C LYS A 72 -11.81 6.89 18.82
N GLU A 73 -12.26 7.77 19.69
CA GLU A 73 -13.48 8.55 19.43
C GLU A 73 -13.20 9.65 18.41
N GLN A 74 -12.07 10.35 18.52
CA GLN A 74 -11.63 11.32 17.53
C GLN A 74 -11.49 10.67 16.16
N ARG A 75 -10.88 9.46 16.08
CA ARG A 75 -10.72 8.70 14.84
C ARG A 75 -12.07 8.36 14.18
N LYS A 76 -13.06 7.89 14.95
CA LYS A 76 -14.40 7.60 14.41
C LYS A 76 -15.05 8.84 13.80
N VAL A 77 -14.95 9.98 14.47
CA VAL A 77 -15.49 11.25 13.95
C VAL A 77 -14.72 11.68 12.70
N ALA A 78 -13.38 11.66 12.76
CA ALA A 78 -12.54 12.03 11.64
C ALA A 78 -12.75 11.12 10.43
N GLN A 79 -12.92 9.81 10.64
CA GLN A 79 -13.19 8.87 9.55
C GLN A 79 -14.51 9.19 8.85
N ARG A 80 -15.58 9.41 9.62
CA ARG A 80 -16.87 9.82 9.03
C ARG A 80 -16.77 11.14 8.26
N LEU A 81 -16.08 12.12 8.84
CA LEU A 81 -15.88 13.42 8.22
C LEU A 81 -15.01 13.33 6.95
N PHE A 82 -13.93 12.57 7.00
CA PHE A 82 -12.94 12.51 5.91
C PHE A 82 -13.39 11.61 4.76
N ASP A 83 -14.20 10.58 5.04
CA ASP A 83 -14.73 9.68 4.02
C ASP A 83 -16.02 10.21 3.40
N ASP A 84 -16.63 11.24 4.03
CA ASP A 84 -17.80 11.92 3.49
C ASP A 84 -17.50 12.47 2.11
N ARG A 85 -18.41 12.19 1.17
CA ARG A 85 -18.34 12.69 -0.20
C ARG A 85 -19.43 13.69 -0.45
N LEU A 86 -19.05 14.81 -1.01
CA LEU A 86 -19.95 15.89 -1.35
C LEU A 86 -20.82 15.52 -2.57
N GLU A 87 -21.77 14.61 -2.38
CA GLU A 87 -22.67 14.15 -3.47
C GLU A 87 -23.86 15.10 -3.69
N GLU A 88 -24.27 15.85 -2.66
CA GLU A 88 -25.43 16.74 -2.68
C GLU A 88 -25.12 18.08 -3.36
N VAL A 89 -23.83 18.42 -3.51
CA VAL A 89 -23.43 19.69 -4.13
C VAL A 89 -23.31 19.54 -5.65
N SER A 90 -23.50 20.63 -6.36
CA SER A 90 -23.24 20.71 -7.80
C SER A 90 -21.88 21.35 -8.08
N GLY A 91 -21.37 21.15 -9.31
CA GLY A 91 -20.13 21.75 -9.78
C GLY A 91 -18.87 20.99 -9.35
N PRO A 92 -17.70 21.65 -9.35
CA PRO A 92 -16.40 21.00 -9.20
C PRO A 92 -16.22 20.24 -7.89
N LEU A 93 -16.87 20.63 -6.81
CA LEU A 93 -16.74 19.98 -5.52
C LEU A 93 -17.44 18.63 -5.41
N ARG A 94 -18.40 18.36 -6.32
CA ARG A 94 -19.18 17.12 -6.27
C ARG A 94 -18.29 15.87 -6.33
N GLY A 95 -18.55 14.91 -5.43
CA GLY A 95 -17.86 13.63 -5.34
C GLY A 95 -16.45 13.69 -4.75
N HIS A 96 -15.94 14.88 -4.37
CA HIS A 96 -14.72 14.94 -3.57
C HIS A 96 -14.97 14.45 -2.15
N SER A 97 -14.03 13.70 -1.57
CA SER A 97 -14.05 13.48 -0.14
C SER A 97 -13.54 14.72 0.59
N LEU A 98 -14.22 15.08 1.69
CA LEU A 98 -13.83 16.26 2.47
C LEU A 98 -12.39 16.14 2.98
N GLY A 99 -11.98 14.97 3.40
CA GLY A 99 -10.59 14.75 3.85
C GLY A 99 -9.56 15.02 2.77
N ASN A 100 -9.80 14.59 1.52
CA ASN A 100 -8.90 14.91 0.41
C ASN A 100 -8.81 16.44 0.16
N LEU A 101 -9.91 17.16 0.28
CA LEU A 101 -9.91 18.61 0.18
C LEU A 101 -9.10 19.28 1.29
N ILE A 102 -9.21 18.78 2.53
CA ILE A 102 -8.45 19.29 3.67
C ILE A 102 -6.94 19.05 3.44
N THR A 103 -6.54 17.82 3.13
CA THR A 103 -5.12 17.47 2.86
C THR A 103 -4.55 18.31 1.72
N ALA A 104 -5.25 18.39 0.59
CA ALA A 104 -4.83 19.20 -0.56
C ALA A 104 -4.74 20.70 -0.22
N ARG A 105 -5.66 21.21 0.59
CA ARG A 105 -5.63 22.62 1.00
C ARG A 105 -4.48 22.92 1.94
N LEU A 106 -4.15 22.03 2.86
CA LEU A 106 -2.99 22.16 3.74
C LEU A 106 -1.68 22.14 2.94
N ASP A 107 -1.58 21.27 1.92
CA ASP A 107 -0.45 21.26 1.00
C ASP A 107 -0.22 22.65 0.36
N ASN A 108 -1.26 23.24 -0.20
CA ASN A 108 -1.20 24.57 -0.79
C ASN A 108 -0.86 25.68 0.24
N ILE A 109 -1.45 25.65 1.43
CA ILE A 109 -1.21 26.65 2.48
C ILE A 109 0.24 26.61 2.93
N TYR A 110 0.79 25.43 3.14
CA TYR A 110 2.15 25.21 3.64
C TYR A 110 3.19 25.12 2.52
N ARG A 111 2.78 25.24 1.26
CA ARG A 111 3.61 25.23 0.06
C ARG A 111 4.53 24.01 -0.01
N GLY A 112 3.92 22.84 0.06
CA GLY A 112 4.58 21.54 -0.07
C GLY A 112 3.92 20.45 0.75
N GLN A 113 3.71 19.30 0.14
CA GLN A 113 3.00 18.15 0.71
C GLN A 113 3.59 17.72 2.06
N ASP A 114 4.88 17.66 2.15
CA ASP A 114 5.64 17.32 3.35
C ASP A 114 5.24 18.19 4.56
N ARG A 115 5.11 19.50 4.33
CA ARG A 115 4.73 20.48 5.35
C ARG A 115 3.23 20.44 5.63
N GLY A 116 2.42 20.24 4.59
CA GLY A 116 0.96 20.06 4.72
C GLY A 116 0.62 18.85 5.57
N ILE A 117 1.25 17.71 5.31
CA ILE A 117 1.09 16.48 6.09
C ILE A 117 1.51 16.69 7.56
N ASP A 118 2.64 17.37 7.78
CA ASP A 118 3.11 17.64 9.15
C ASP A 118 2.16 18.57 9.91
N ALA A 119 1.53 19.54 9.22
CA ALA A 119 0.49 20.39 9.79
C ALA A 119 -0.77 19.59 10.13
N GLU A 120 -1.20 18.70 9.23
CA GLU A 120 -2.35 17.83 9.44
C GLU A 120 -2.12 16.87 10.60
N ARG A 121 -0.92 16.25 10.69
CA ARG A 121 -0.51 15.44 11.85
C ARG A 121 -0.66 16.19 13.17
N LYS A 122 -0.14 17.43 13.22
CA LYS A 122 -0.22 18.28 14.42
C LYS A 122 -1.66 18.63 14.77
N LEU A 123 -2.49 18.95 13.77
CA LEU A 123 -3.92 19.25 13.96
C LEU A 123 -4.66 18.07 14.60
N PHE A 124 -4.37 16.85 14.16
CA PHE A 124 -5.02 15.64 14.65
C PHE A 124 -4.23 14.90 15.74
N ARG A 125 -3.15 15.51 16.27
CA ARG A 125 -2.31 14.95 17.35
C ARG A 125 -1.80 13.54 17.06
N ILE A 126 -1.37 13.30 15.81
CA ILE A 126 -0.81 12.02 15.37
C ILE A 126 0.70 12.03 15.63
N ASN A 127 1.19 11.11 16.47
CA ASN A 127 2.63 10.99 16.79
C ASN A 127 3.42 10.25 15.72
N ALA A 128 2.81 9.31 15.03
CA ALA A 128 3.41 8.58 13.91
C ALA A 128 3.84 9.53 12.79
N LYS A 129 4.82 9.11 11.99
CA LYS A 129 5.22 9.82 10.76
C LYS A 129 4.43 9.26 9.57
N VAL A 130 3.93 10.14 8.73
CA VAL A 130 3.39 9.81 7.41
C VAL A 130 4.19 10.60 6.39
N LEU A 131 4.81 9.91 5.46
CA LEU A 131 5.69 10.48 4.45
C LEU A 131 5.19 10.13 3.05
N PRO A 132 5.17 11.07 2.11
CA PRO A 132 4.96 10.76 0.70
C PRO A 132 6.16 9.97 0.19
N ALA A 133 5.92 8.95 -0.63
CA ALA A 133 6.98 8.12 -1.21
C ALA A 133 7.94 8.96 -2.06
N THR A 134 7.40 9.85 -2.87
CA THR A 134 8.12 10.88 -3.63
C THR A 134 7.37 12.20 -3.57
N LEU A 135 8.07 13.30 -3.78
CA LEU A 135 7.48 14.64 -3.93
C LEU A 135 7.33 15.04 -5.41
N THR A 136 7.76 14.19 -6.32
CA THR A 136 7.62 14.39 -7.76
C THR A 136 6.24 13.94 -8.20
N ASP A 137 5.58 14.77 -9.00
CA ASP A 137 4.34 14.40 -9.69
C ASP A 137 4.68 13.48 -10.87
N VAL A 138 4.34 12.20 -10.75
CA VAL A 138 4.67 11.16 -11.74
C VAL A 138 3.45 10.33 -12.10
N GLU A 139 3.43 9.83 -13.33
CA GLU A 139 2.41 8.92 -13.81
C GLU A 139 2.95 7.47 -13.84
N LEU A 140 2.19 6.54 -13.26
CA LEU A 140 2.52 5.12 -13.31
C LEU A 140 2.13 4.54 -14.66
N ILE A 141 3.07 3.83 -15.30
CA ILE A 141 2.85 3.16 -16.59
C ILE A 141 3.05 1.65 -16.39
N ALA A 142 2.11 0.87 -16.88
CA ALA A 142 2.26 -0.58 -17.03
C ALA A 142 2.47 -0.93 -18.50
N GLU A 143 3.39 -1.86 -18.76
CA GLU A 143 3.59 -2.47 -20.06
C GLU A 143 3.18 -3.93 -20.01
N THR A 144 2.41 -4.36 -20.99
CA THR A 144 1.89 -5.72 -21.07
C THR A 144 2.72 -6.60 -22.00
N SER A 145 2.45 -7.90 -22.00
CA SER A 145 3.14 -8.88 -22.85
C SER A 145 2.92 -8.66 -24.33
N SER A 146 1.82 -8.00 -24.73
CA SER A 146 1.57 -7.59 -26.12
C SER A 146 2.32 -6.30 -26.52
N GLY A 147 2.94 -5.60 -25.56
CA GLY A 147 3.57 -4.31 -25.74
C GLY A 147 2.61 -3.12 -25.56
N LEU A 148 1.37 -3.35 -25.14
CA LEU A 148 0.44 -2.29 -24.79
C LEU A 148 0.96 -1.52 -23.57
N LYS A 149 0.93 -0.19 -23.62
CA LYS A 149 1.25 0.70 -22.52
C LYS A 149 -0.02 1.29 -21.94
N ILE A 150 -0.22 1.09 -20.64
CA ILE A 150 -1.37 1.60 -19.89
C ILE A 150 -0.84 2.67 -18.95
N SER A 151 -1.27 3.91 -19.15
CA SER A 151 -0.88 5.06 -18.32
C SER A 151 -1.93 5.36 -17.29
N GLY A 152 -1.49 5.61 -16.07
CA GLY A 152 -2.34 5.94 -14.94
C GLY A 152 -2.67 4.74 -14.05
N GLU A 153 -2.46 4.93 -12.75
CA GLU A 153 -2.73 3.91 -11.72
C GLU A 153 -4.16 3.36 -11.86
N THR A 154 -5.15 4.24 -11.97
CA THR A 154 -6.56 3.85 -12.11
C THR A 154 -6.85 3.06 -13.37
N ASN A 155 -6.21 3.41 -14.49
CA ASN A 155 -6.40 2.68 -15.76
C ASN A 155 -5.77 1.27 -15.67
N ILE A 156 -4.69 1.13 -14.93
CA ILE A 156 -4.06 -0.17 -14.66
C ILE A 156 -4.96 -1.00 -13.75
N ASP A 157 -5.47 -0.40 -12.67
CA ASP A 157 -6.32 -1.02 -11.66
C ASP A 157 -7.64 -1.54 -12.25
N TYR A 158 -8.26 -0.74 -13.12
CA TYR A 158 -9.54 -1.06 -13.73
C TYR A 158 -9.45 -1.55 -15.17
N ARG A 159 -8.27 -1.98 -15.64
CA ARG A 159 -8.08 -2.44 -17.02
C ARG A 159 -9.04 -3.53 -17.48
N VAL A 160 -9.55 -4.32 -16.55
CA VAL A 160 -10.56 -5.36 -16.83
C VAL A 160 -11.89 -4.81 -17.34
N LYS A 161 -12.15 -3.51 -17.16
CA LYS A 161 -13.35 -2.83 -17.66
C LYS A 161 -13.18 -2.31 -19.08
N ASP A 162 -11.96 -2.39 -19.61
CA ASP A 162 -11.68 -2.01 -20.99
C ASP A 162 -12.34 -3.04 -21.94
N LYS A 163 -12.92 -2.56 -23.01
CA LYS A 163 -13.59 -3.40 -24.03
C LYS A 163 -12.60 -4.32 -24.75
N ASP A 164 -11.36 -3.88 -24.87
CA ASP A 164 -10.30 -4.61 -25.57
C ASP A 164 -9.41 -5.42 -24.60
N PHE A 165 -9.87 -5.60 -23.36
CA PHE A 165 -9.12 -6.36 -22.37
C PHE A 165 -8.96 -7.83 -22.75
N ASP A 166 -7.72 -8.28 -22.93
CA ASP A 166 -7.36 -9.69 -23.10
C ASP A 166 -6.79 -10.24 -21.77
N PRO A 167 -7.44 -11.25 -21.14
CA PRO A 167 -6.91 -11.90 -19.93
C PRO A 167 -5.55 -12.59 -20.12
N LYS A 168 -5.14 -12.88 -21.35
CA LYS A 168 -3.83 -13.47 -21.67
C LYS A 168 -2.72 -12.43 -21.73
N ASP A 169 -3.07 -11.18 -21.95
CA ASP A 169 -2.11 -10.08 -22.01
C ASP A 169 -1.75 -9.63 -20.59
N LYS A 170 -0.63 -10.13 -20.07
CA LYS A 170 -0.18 -9.91 -18.68
C LYS A 170 0.65 -8.65 -18.54
N ILE A 171 0.55 -7.98 -17.39
CA ILE A 171 1.50 -6.93 -17.03
C ILE A 171 2.88 -7.59 -16.84
N VAL A 172 3.88 -7.11 -17.58
CA VAL A 172 5.26 -7.60 -17.51
C VAL A 172 6.21 -6.61 -16.86
N ARG A 173 5.86 -5.31 -16.89
CA ARG A 173 6.70 -4.26 -16.33
C ARG A 173 5.87 -3.05 -15.94
N ILE A 174 6.30 -2.37 -14.86
CA ILE A 174 5.82 -1.03 -14.51
C ILE A 174 7.01 -0.07 -14.39
N TYR A 175 6.75 1.21 -14.63
CA TYR A 175 7.72 2.29 -14.47
C TYR A 175 6.99 3.63 -14.35
N PHE A 176 7.68 4.67 -13.90
CA PHE A 176 7.15 6.03 -13.96
C PHE A 176 7.50 6.70 -15.29
N ASP A 177 6.65 7.62 -15.73
CA ASP A 177 6.85 8.42 -16.97
C ASP A 177 8.06 9.33 -16.89
N SER A 178 8.47 9.69 -15.70
CA SER A 178 9.61 10.56 -15.43
C SER A 178 10.41 10.05 -14.22
N ARG A 179 11.61 10.60 -14.06
CA ARG A 179 12.46 10.32 -12.91
C ARG A 179 11.87 10.94 -11.65
N THR A 180 11.97 10.23 -10.53
CA THR A 180 11.48 10.69 -9.21
C THR A 180 12.59 11.35 -8.42
N ASP A 181 12.27 12.40 -7.67
CA ASP A 181 13.15 12.89 -6.64
C ASP A 181 13.04 12.03 -5.37
N THR A 182 14.18 11.71 -4.80
CA THR A 182 14.25 10.97 -3.55
C THR A 182 13.72 11.82 -2.40
N ASN A 183 12.76 11.31 -1.64
CA ASN A 183 12.39 11.92 -0.37
C ASN A 183 13.40 11.51 0.71
N GLU A 184 14.30 12.42 1.06
CA GLU A 184 15.38 12.17 2.04
C GLU A 184 14.86 11.66 3.38
N LYS A 185 13.68 12.11 3.83
CA LYS A 185 13.06 11.62 5.09
C LYS A 185 12.66 10.15 5.00
N VAL A 186 12.31 9.65 3.81
CA VAL A 186 12.05 8.23 3.57
C VAL A 186 13.35 7.45 3.68
N ILE A 187 14.42 7.91 3.03
CA ILE A 187 15.73 7.26 3.07
C ILE A 187 16.29 7.21 4.50
N GLU A 188 16.19 8.31 5.24
CA GLU A 188 16.58 8.34 6.66
C GLU A 188 15.77 7.33 7.49
N SER A 189 14.45 7.28 7.27
CA SER A 189 13.58 6.35 7.99
C SER A 189 13.93 4.88 7.68
N ILE A 190 14.25 4.54 6.42
CA ILE A 190 14.70 3.21 6.01
C ILE A 190 16.02 2.84 6.71
N ARG A 191 16.97 3.76 6.77
CA ARG A 191 18.28 3.55 7.40
C ARG A 191 18.17 3.26 8.90
N ASP A 192 17.25 3.98 9.56
CA ASP A 192 17.05 3.93 11.02
C ASP A 192 16.08 2.83 11.46
N ALA A 193 15.43 2.15 10.55
CA ALA A 193 14.42 1.16 10.83
C ALA A 193 14.98 -0.11 11.50
N HIS A 194 14.13 -0.77 12.28
CA HIS A 194 14.33 -2.16 12.70
C HIS A 194 13.62 -3.13 11.76
N LYS A 195 12.48 -2.73 11.23
CA LYS A 195 11.70 -3.50 10.25
C LYS A 195 11.20 -2.61 9.13
N LEU A 196 11.31 -3.09 7.91
CA LEU A 196 10.73 -2.56 6.68
C LEU A 196 9.62 -3.50 6.25
N ILE A 197 8.42 -3.00 6.08
CA ILE A 197 7.24 -3.83 5.88
C ILE A 197 6.51 -3.37 4.63
N PHE A 198 6.42 -4.23 3.62
CA PHE A 198 5.50 -4.01 2.51
C PHE A 198 4.13 -4.57 2.90
N SER A 199 3.13 -3.69 2.96
CA SER A 199 1.76 -4.05 3.31
C SER A 199 1.13 -4.95 2.24
N PRO A 200 0.04 -5.66 2.55
CA PRO A 200 -0.78 -6.23 1.49
C PRO A 200 -1.38 -5.10 0.65
N GLY A 201 -1.60 -5.35 -0.63
CA GLY A 201 -2.14 -4.36 -1.57
C GLY A 201 -1.97 -4.82 -3.01
N ASP A 202 -2.49 -4.04 -3.94
CA ASP A 202 -2.37 -4.31 -5.35
C ASP A 202 -0.91 -4.25 -5.78
N LEU A 203 -0.43 -5.37 -6.34
CA LEU A 203 1.00 -5.60 -6.53
C LEU A 203 1.64 -4.51 -7.39
N TYR A 204 1.02 -4.25 -8.56
CA TYR A 204 1.59 -3.35 -9.57
C TYR A 204 1.21 -1.88 -9.37
N THR A 205 0.12 -1.60 -8.67
CA THR A 205 -0.38 -0.23 -8.50
C THR A 205 -0.09 0.36 -7.13
N SER A 206 -0.05 -0.46 -6.05
CA SER A 206 0.12 0.04 -4.68
C SER A 206 1.45 -0.33 -4.03
N ILE A 207 2.07 -1.46 -4.42
CA ILE A 207 3.20 -2.02 -3.67
C ILE A 207 4.53 -1.83 -4.40
N LEU A 208 4.69 -2.42 -5.58
CA LEU A 208 5.94 -2.36 -6.33
C LEU A 208 6.37 -0.95 -6.73
N PRO A 209 5.47 0.02 -6.99
CA PRO A 209 5.90 1.36 -7.36
C PRO A 209 6.76 2.06 -6.31
N HIS A 210 6.66 1.70 -5.02
CA HIS A 210 7.59 2.20 -4.00
C HIS A 210 9.05 1.88 -4.32
N LEU A 211 9.31 0.74 -4.98
CA LEU A 211 10.65 0.32 -5.38
C LEU A 211 11.15 1.04 -6.65
N LEU A 212 10.26 1.73 -7.38
CA LEU A 212 10.61 2.55 -8.54
C LEU A 212 11.11 3.94 -8.14
N VAL A 213 10.79 4.38 -6.91
CA VAL A 213 11.25 5.69 -6.41
C VAL A 213 12.77 5.68 -6.26
N ASP A 214 13.43 6.66 -6.87
CA ASP A 214 14.89 6.76 -6.87
C ASP A 214 15.47 6.68 -5.45
N GLY A 215 16.48 5.83 -5.28
CA GLY A 215 17.18 5.61 -4.02
C GLY A 215 16.49 4.66 -3.01
N VAL A 216 15.19 4.38 -3.14
CA VAL A 216 14.46 3.54 -2.16
C VAL A 216 14.97 2.09 -2.17
N SER A 217 15.02 1.44 -3.34
CA SER A 217 15.54 0.06 -3.45
C SER A 217 16.98 -0.04 -2.97
N GLU A 218 17.81 0.95 -3.28
CA GLU A 218 19.21 1.01 -2.82
C GLU A 218 19.29 1.15 -1.29
N ALA A 219 18.48 2.04 -0.69
CA ALA A 219 18.43 2.23 0.75
C ALA A 219 17.95 0.96 1.48
N ILE A 220 16.92 0.28 0.95
CA ILE A 220 16.44 -1.00 1.48
C ILE A 220 17.56 -2.06 1.43
N ASN A 221 18.28 -2.16 0.31
CA ASN A 221 19.37 -3.13 0.16
C ASN A 221 20.55 -2.88 1.11
N LYS A 222 20.82 -1.61 1.45
CA LYS A 222 21.88 -1.21 2.40
C LYS A 222 21.44 -1.29 3.86
N SER A 223 20.14 -1.29 4.13
CA SER A 223 19.60 -1.30 5.48
C SER A 223 19.83 -2.63 6.20
N LYS A 224 20.05 -2.57 7.52
CA LYS A 224 20.14 -3.73 8.41
C LYS A 224 18.76 -4.15 8.95
N ALA A 225 17.71 -3.37 8.67
CA ALA A 225 16.35 -3.67 9.10
C ALA A 225 15.86 -4.99 8.48
N LYS A 226 14.97 -5.70 9.16
CA LYS A 226 14.32 -6.89 8.62
C LYS A 226 13.31 -6.50 7.55
N LEU A 227 13.46 -7.03 6.35
CA LEU A 227 12.51 -6.81 5.25
C LEU A 227 11.42 -7.87 5.28
N ILE A 228 10.19 -7.44 5.45
CA ILE A 228 9.00 -8.26 5.59
C ILE A 228 8.05 -7.94 4.44
N ILE A 229 7.62 -8.97 3.73
CA ILE A 229 6.57 -8.86 2.72
C ILE A 229 5.33 -9.56 3.27
N VAL A 230 4.18 -8.90 3.20
CA VAL A 230 2.87 -9.52 3.51
C VAL A 230 2.23 -9.92 2.18
N LEU A 231 2.04 -11.23 2.01
CA LEU A 231 1.44 -11.75 0.78
C LEU A 231 -0.06 -11.47 0.74
N ASN A 232 -0.58 -11.12 -0.42
CA ASN A 232 -2.01 -10.97 -0.64
C ASN A 232 -2.75 -12.28 -0.37
N LEU A 233 -3.99 -12.20 0.13
CA LEU A 233 -4.84 -13.37 0.38
C LEU A 233 -5.39 -13.95 -0.92
N ALA A 234 -5.73 -13.08 -1.87
CA ALA A 234 -6.28 -13.45 -3.16
C ALA A 234 -5.56 -12.71 -4.29
N THR A 235 -5.63 -13.28 -5.48
CA THR A 235 -5.19 -12.66 -6.72
C THR A 235 -6.11 -11.51 -7.09
N LYS A 236 -5.63 -10.57 -7.89
CA LYS A 236 -6.43 -9.49 -8.46
C LYS A 236 -6.61 -9.70 -9.95
N LYS A 237 -7.88 -9.75 -10.39
CA LYS A 237 -8.22 -9.87 -11.80
C LYS A 237 -7.65 -8.71 -12.61
N GLY A 238 -6.95 -9.03 -13.68
CA GLY A 238 -6.30 -8.04 -14.54
C GLY A 238 -4.88 -7.67 -14.11
N GLU A 239 -4.47 -7.94 -12.88
CA GLU A 239 -3.10 -7.66 -12.43
C GLU A 239 -2.31 -8.94 -12.18
N THR A 240 -2.84 -9.79 -11.29
CA THR A 240 -2.12 -10.97 -10.77
C THR A 240 -2.90 -12.26 -11.03
N ASP A 241 -3.61 -12.34 -12.16
CA ASP A 241 -4.38 -13.52 -12.53
C ASP A 241 -3.53 -14.79 -12.51
N ASN A 242 -3.97 -15.77 -11.70
CA ASN A 242 -3.30 -17.06 -11.49
C ASN A 242 -1.89 -16.97 -10.88
N PHE A 243 -1.51 -15.84 -10.26
CA PHE A 243 -0.24 -15.74 -9.57
C PHE A 243 -0.21 -16.68 -8.36
N LYS A 244 0.95 -17.34 -8.20
CA LYS A 244 1.33 -18.04 -6.98
C LYS A 244 2.26 -17.18 -6.14
N ALA A 245 2.51 -17.55 -4.90
CA ALA A 245 3.41 -16.82 -4.02
C ALA A 245 4.78 -16.55 -4.66
N SER A 246 5.31 -17.52 -5.41
CA SER A 246 6.57 -17.36 -6.13
C SER A 246 6.52 -16.27 -7.21
N ASP A 247 5.38 -16.01 -7.83
CA ASP A 247 5.27 -14.98 -8.86
C ASP A 247 5.30 -13.57 -8.25
N TYR A 248 4.65 -13.37 -7.09
CA TYR A 248 4.80 -12.15 -6.29
C TYR A 248 6.26 -11.91 -5.90
N LEU A 249 6.97 -12.94 -5.41
CA LEU A 249 8.37 -12.84 -5.03
C LEU A 249 9.29 -12.56 -6.23
N LYS A 250 9.02 -13.11 -7.41
CA LYS A 250 9.77 -12.78 -8.63
C LYS A 250 9.64 -11.30 -8.97
N ALA A 251 8.40 -10.77 -8.94
CA ALA A 251 8.15 -9.36 -9.21
C ALA A 251 8.89 -8.48 -8.18
N PHE A 252 8.77 -8.79 -6.89
CA PHE A 252 9.51 -8.08 -5.85
C PHE A 252 11.02 -8.12 -6.07
N SER A 253 11.57 -9.31 -6.30
CA SER A 253 13.01 -9.50 -6.51
C SER A 253 13.53 -8.74 -7.71
N PHE A 254 12.73 -8.64 -8.77
CA PHE A 254 13.11 -7.89 -9.97
C PHE A 254 13.32 -6.39 -9.65
N TYR A 255 12.34 -5.74 -8.99
CA TYR A 255 12.43 -4.31 -8.66
C TYR A 255 13.37 -4.01 -7.49
N LEU A 256 13.58 -4.97 -6.60
CA LEU A 256 14.50 -4.82 -5.47
C LEU A 256 15.96 -5.07 -5.86
N GLY A 257 16.21 -5.67 -7.03
CA GLY A 257 17.57 -6.04 -7.48
C GLY A 257 18.07 -7.38 -6.93
N GLY A 258 17.15 -8.25 -6.47
CA GLY A 258 17.44 -9.62 -6.04
C GLY A 258 16.67 -10.08 -4.81
N GLY A 259 16.37 -11.39 -4.74
CA GLY A 259 15.58 -11.99 -3.66
C GLY A 259 16.32 -12.16 -2.32
N ASN A 260 17.66 -12.08 -2.32
CA ASN A 260 18.47 -12.34 -1.11
C ASN A 260 18.30 -11.30 0.01
N ARG A 261 17.64 -10.17 -0.27
CA ARG A 261 17.38 -9.12 0.71
C ARG A 261 16.11 -9.37 1.51
N ILE A 262 15.20 -10.22 1.04
CA ILE A 262 13.93 -10.50 1.69
C ILE A 262 14.19 -11.42 2.89
N ASP A 263 13.83 -10.98 4.10
CA ASP A 263 14.02 -11.77 5.33
C ASP A 263 12.79 -12.62 5.63
N TYR A 264 11.57 -12.09 5.43
CA TYR A 264 10.33 -12.77 5.79
C TYR A 264 9.24 -12.57 4.74
N LEU A 265 8.48 -13.64 4.50
CA LEU A 265 7.21 -13.63 3.78
C LEU A 265 6.12 -14.09 4.73
N ILE A 266 5.18 -13.22 5.08
CA ILE A 266 4.01 -13.59 5.89
C ILE A 266 2.92 -14.07 4.95
N ILE A 267 2.41 -15.27 5.20
CA ILE A 267 1.30 -15.89 4.46
C ILE A 267 0.17 -16.26 5.42
N ASN A 268 -1.06 -16.24 4.90
CA ASN A 268 -2.18 -16.78 5.64
C ASN A 268 -2.16 -18.32 5.60
N ASP A 269 -2.28 -18.95 6.76
CA ASP A 269 -2.32 -20.40 6.95
C ASP A 269 -3.68 -20.88 7.47
N ASN A 270 -4.68 -20.02 7.46
CA ASN A 270 -6.02 -20.38 7.86
C ASN A 270 -6.81 -20.97 6.68
N HIS A 271 -7.50 -22.09 6.93
CA HIS A 271 -8.48 -22.62 5.98
C HIS A 271 -9.71 -21.72 5.98
N LEU A 272 -9.99 -21.14 4.80
CA LEU A 272 -11.18 -20.34 4.59
C LEU A 272 -12.36 -21.26 4.19
N ASP A 273 -13.55 -20.90 4.62
CA ASP A 273 -14.77 -21.62 4.27
C ASP A 273 -14.95 -21.73 2.74
N ALA A 274 -15.43 -22.87 2.27
CA ALA A 274 -15.60 -23.13 0.83
C ALA A 274 -16.48 -22.06 0.15
N GLU A 275 -17.47 -21.53 0.85
CA GLU A 275 -18.34 -20.45 0.38
C GLU A 275 -17.56 -19.17 0.07
N ILE A 276 -16.58 -18.81 0.92
CA ILE A 276 -15.72 -17.64 0.70
C ILE A 276 -14.85 -17.85 -0.55
N VAL A 277 -14.27 -19.04 -0.67
CA VAL A 277 -13.42 -19.41 -1.82
C VAL A 277 -14.22 -19.33 -3.12
N GLU A 278 -15.45 -19.83 -3.11
CA GLU A 278 -16.32 -19.83 -4.29
C GLU A 278 -16.77 -18.41 -4.66
N THR A 279 -17.06 -17.55 -3.68
CA THR A 279 -17.39 -16.13 -3.91
C THR A 279 -16.28 -15.44 -4.70
N TYR A 280 -15.02 -15.58 -4.24
CA TYR A 280 -13.87 -14.99 -4.94
C TYR A 280 -13.65 -15.58 -6.34
N ARG A 281 -13.83 -16.90 -6.48
CA ARG A 281 -13.72 -17.56 -7.78
C ARG A 281 -14.76 -17.05 -8.79
N ASN A 282 -16.00 -16.81 -8.35
CA ASN A 282 -17.06 -16.26 -9.18
C ASN A 282 -16.76 -14.82 -9.65
N GLU A 283 -15.98 -14.08 -8.87
CA GLU A 283 -15.47 -12.75 -9.26
C GLU A 283 -14.21 -12.81 -10.15
N GLY A 284 -13.74 -14.02 -10.46
CA GLY A 284 -12.54 -14.23 -11.26
C GLY A 284 -11.23 -14.01 -10.49
N GLN A 285 -11.28 -14.12 -9.16
CA GLN A 285 -10.14 -14.07 -8.26
C GLN A 285 -9.93 -15.45 -7.62
N ASN A 286 -8.69 -15.78 -7.29
CA ASN A 286 -8.37 -17.02 -6.60
C ASN A 286 -7.57 -16.71 -5.33
N LEU A 287 -7.69 -17.55 -4.31
CA LEU A 287 -6.74 -17.49 -3.21
C LEU A 287 -5.32 -17.73 -3.75
N VAL A 288 -4.35 -16.99 -3.21
CA VAL A 288 -2.96 -17.14 -3.66
C VAL A 288 -2.42 -18.51 -3.23
N GLU A 289 -2.05 -19.34 -4.20
CA GLU A 289 -1.43 -20.65 -3.95
C GLU A 289 0.01 -20.45 -3.46
N ILE A 290 0.39 -21.21 -2.43
CA ILE A 290 1.72 -21.14 -1.80
C ILE A 290 2.59 -22.24 -2.33
N ASP A 291 3.44 -21.95 -3.29
CA ASP A 291 4.44 -22.85 -3.86
C ASP A 291 5.83 -22.66 -3.21
N GLU A 292 5.95 -23.11 -1.95
CA GLU A 292 7.08 -22.85 -1.05
C GLU A 292 8.44 -23.19 -1.66
N GLU A 293 8.56 -24.34 -2.33
CA GLU A 293 9.82 -24.74 -2.95
C GLU A 293 10.32 -23.71 -3.98
N LYS A 294 9.40 -23.13 -4.77
CA LYS A 294 9.77 -22.09 -5.72
C LYS A 294 10.08 -20.77 -5.02
N CYS A 295 9.33 -20.42 -3.98
CA CYS A 295 9.63 -19.26 -3.15
C CYS A 295 11.04 -19.29 -2.59
N ILE A 296 11.44 -20.44 -2.03
CA ILE A 296 12.79 -20.64 -1.47
C ILE A 296 13.89 -20.55 -2.55
N LYS A 297 13.62 -21.03 -3.77
CA LYS A 297 14.59 -20.90 -4.89
C LYS A 297 14.83 -19.44 -5.27
N ILE A 298 13.79 -18.57 -5.19
CA ILE A 298 13.89 -17.14 -5.50
C ILE A 298 14.58 -16.36 -4.39
N ALA A 299 14.24 -16.66 -3.14
CA ALA A 299 14.74 -15.98 -1.95
C ALA A 299 15.26 -17.02 -0.92
N PRO A 300 16.48 -17.60 -1.11
CA PRO A 300 16.96 -18.74 -0.29
C PRO A 300 17.17 -18.41 1.19
N LYS A 301 17.34 -17.13 1.54
CA LYS A 301 17.54 -16.71 2.94
C LYS A 301 16.23 -16.32 3.64
N MET A 302 15.15 -16.21 2.88
CA MET A 302 13.84 -15.81 3.38
C MET A 302 13.20 -16.93 4.22
N LYS A 303 12.52 -16.54 5.29
CA LYS A 303 11.66 -17.43 6.07
C LYS A 303 10.19 -17.18 5.74
N ILE A 304 9.46 -18.23 5.44
CA ILE A 304 8.01 -18.19 5.27
C ILE A 304 7.38 -18.30 6.65
N ILE A 305 6.55 -17.31 6.99
CA ILE A 305 5.86 -17.21 8.28
C ILE A 305 4.37 -17.52 8.04
N LYS A 306 3.96 -18.70 8.46
CA LYS A 306 2.59 -19.19 8.36
C LYS A 306 1.80 -18.76 9.60
N LYS A 307 0.77 -17.95 9.41
CA LYS A 307 -0.08 -17.43 10.48
C LYS A 307 -1.52 -17.29 10.00
N ASP A 308 -2.47 -17.46 10.90
CA ASP A 308 -3.85 -17.04 10.66
C ASP A 308 -3.92 -15.51 10.71
N VAL A 309 -3.89 -14.87 9.54
CA VAL A 309 -3.93 -13.42 9.41
C VAL A 309 -5.11 -12.92 8.58
N ALA A 310 -6.04 -13.82 8.22
CA ALA A 310 -7.21 -13.46 7.44
C ALA A 310 -8.43 -13.21 8.34
N MET A 311 -9.31 -12.32 7.88
CA MET A 311 -10.67 -12.14 8.39
C MET A 311 -11.65 -12.01 7.23
N TYR A 312 -12.87 -12.49 7.42
CA TYR A 312 -13.95 -12.33 6.45
C TYR A 312 -15.03 -11.40 7.00
N LEU A 313 -15.24 -10.30 6.30
CA LEU A 313 -16.27 -9.31 6.60
C LEU A 313 -17.59 -9.79 5.95
N LYS A 314 -18.43 -10.50 6.71
CA LYS A 314 -19.64 -11.14 6.20
C LYS A 314 -20.62 -10.18 5.52
N ASN A 315 -20.80 -8.99 6.06
CA ASN A 315 -21.75 -8.00 5.53
C ASN A 315 -21.34 -7.46 4.16
N ASP A 316 -20.03 -7.37 3.92
CA ASP A 316 -19.46 -6.79 2.71
C ASP A 316 -18.96 -7.86 1.72
N HIS A 317 -19.02 -9.13 2.10
CA HIS A 317 -18.45 -10.26 1.37
C HIS A 317 -16.95 -10.08 1.04
N LEU A 318 -16.20 -9.45 1.96
CA LEU A 318 -14.80 -9.10 1.73
C LEU A 318 -13.84 -9.90 2.61
N LEU A 319 -12.87 -10.54 1.96
CA LEU A 319 -11.71 -11.13 2.62
C LEU A 319 -10.63 -10.05 2.80
N ARG A 320 -10.16 -9.88 4.03
CA ARG A 320 -9.15 -8.88 4.39
C ARG A 320 -8.14 -9.48 5.36
N HIS A 321 -7.00 -8.82 5.51
CA HIS A 321 -6.10 -9.14 6.62
C HIS A 321 -6.69 -8.61 7.92
N ASP A 322 -6.63 -9.44 8.96
CA ASP A 322 -7.00 -9.04 10.31
C ASP A 322 -5.92 -8.10 10.87
N PRO A 323 -6.27 -6.86 11.22
CA PRO A 323 -5.29 -5.85 11.65
C PRO A 323 -4.46 -6.31 12.85
N VAL A 324 -5.11 -6.89 13.85
CA VAL A 324 -4.45 -7.29 15.12
C VAL A 324 -3.54 -8.49 14.90
N LYS A 325 -4.07 -9.56 14.27
CA LYS A 325 -3.29 -10.77 14.00
C LYS A 325 -2.09 -10.50 13.10
N LEU A 326 -2.26 -9.63 12.07
CA LEU A 326 -1.17 -9.25 11.18
C LEU A 326 -0.09 -8.46 11.93
N ALA A 327 -0.49 -7.48 12.74
CA ALA A 327 0.44 -6.69 13.55
C ALA A 327 1.19 -7.56 14.57
N GLU A 328 0.52 -8.49 15.25
CA GLU A 328 1.16 -9.46 16.16
C GLU A 328 2.18 -10.34 15.43
N ALA A 329 1.82 -10.85 14.24
CA ALA A 329 2.73 -11.63 13.42
C ALA A 329 4.01 -10.84 13.09
N ILE A 330 3.86 -9.58 12.65
CA ILE A 330 4.98 -8.70 12.30
C ILE A 330 5.84 -8.37 13.54
N LEU A 331 5.20 -8.01 14.66
CA LEU A 331 5.92 -7.61 15.87
C LEU A 331 6.65 -8.77 16.53
N SER A 332 6.23 -10.01 16.29
CA SER A 332 6.89 -11.22 16.81
C SER A 332 8.21 -11.57 16.12
N LEU A 333 8.50 -11.02 14.93
CA LEU A 333 9.72 -11.24 14.15
C LEU A 333 10.85 -10.32 14.60
#